data_cc97487c7c9ad24f97d0f2f5ae53c139
#
_entry.id   cc97487c7c9ad24f97d0f2f5ae53c139
#
_cell.length_a   1.000
_cell.length_b   1.000
_cell.length_c   1.000
_cell.angle_alpha   90.00
_cell.angle_beta   90.00
_cell.angle_gamma   90.00
#
_symmetry.space_group_name_H-M   'P 1'
#
loop_
_entity.id
_entity.type
_entity.pdbx_description
1 polymer ?
#
loop_
_entity_poly.entity_id
_entity_poly.type
_entity_poly.pdbx_seq_one_letter_code
_entity_poly.pdbx_strand_id
1 'polypeptide(L)'
;LISSWQAQVKQKQISGSPEFSFSVFLAKPTDVKEWNVDGLPADDFSTENGVIVTGGRRWALMIDPQAQANRWIKNMYGKELRICDLKSKDYLRELENAIQFGMPYLLQDVLEEMDPSLDPVLSKQIIKLGSREIMRLGDKELDYDHNFKFFVTTKLANPHYSPEMSTKVTIVNFAVKEQGLV
;
A
#
# COMPACT_ATOMS: atom_id res chain seq x y z
N LEU A 1 1.79 18.13 15.58
CA LEU A 1 1.91 16.90 16.39
C LEU A 1 3.37 16.61 16.69
N ILE A 2 4.26 16.52 15.67
CA ILE A 2 5.70 16.27 15.83
C ILE A 2 6.34 17.36 16.70
N SER A 3 6.11 18.63 16.38
CA SER A 3 6.65 19.77 17.14
C SER A 3 6.22 19.75 18.61
N SER A 4 4.97 19.36 18.88
CA SER A 4 4.45 19.23 20.24
C SER A 4 5.12 18.10 21.01
N TRP A 5 5.37 16.98 20.36
CA TRP A 5 6.07 15.84 20.95
C TRP A 5 7.55 16.16 21.23
N GLN A 6 8.24 16.82 20.28
CA GLN A 6 9.61 17.27 20.49
C GLN A 6 9.73 18.23 21.68
N ALA A 7 8.78 19.16 21.84
CA ALA A 7 8.73 20.05 22.98
C ALA A 7 8.57 19.27 24.31
N GLN A 8 7.69 18.26 24.36
CA GLN A 8 7.49 17.44 25.55
C GLN A 8 8.74 16.57 25.89
N VAL A 9 9.38 15.97 24.87
CA VAL A 9 10.61 15.20 25.04
C VAL A 9 11.71 16.09 25.63
N LYS A 10 11.87 17.31 25.11
CA LYS A 10 12.81 18.30 25.61
C LYS A 10 12.48 18.74 27.02
N GLN A 11 11.21 19.01 27.33
CA GLN A 11 10.76 19.39 28.68
C GLN A 11 11.02 18.29 29.71
N LYS A 12 10.85 17.03 29.31
CA LYS A 12 11.11 15.86 30.18
C LYS A 12 12.58 15.45 30.23
N GLN A 13 13.46 16.18 29.60
CA GLN A 13 14.92 15.91 29.53
C GLN A 13 15.24 14.48 29.01
N ILE A 14 14.41 13.96 28.11
CA ILE A 14 14.64 12.67 27.46
C ILE A 14 15.63 12.92 26.32
N SER A 15 16.69 12.11 26.27
CA SER A 15 17.66 12.15 25.18
C SER A 15 17.00 11.76 23.87
N GLY A 16 17.10 12.60 22.85
CA GLY A 16 16.54 12.37 21.53
C GLY A 16 17.26 13.18 20.46
N SER A 17 17.08 12.81 19.20
CA SER A 17 17.59 13.62 18.10
C SER A 17 16.89 14.97 18.07
N PRO A 18 17.63 16.08 17.85
CA PRO A 18 17.02 17.40 17.68
C PRO A 18 16.12 17.50 16.46
N GLU A 19 16.42 16.70 15.45
CA GLU A 19 15.63 16.60 14.22
C GLU A 19 14.97 15.23 14.16
N PHE A 20 13.62 15.23 14.08
CA PHE A 20 12.84 14.03 13.85
C PHE A 20 12.34 14.01 12.40
N SER A 21 12.72 12.98 11.67
CA SER A 21 12.15 12.64 10.37
C SER A 21 11.38 11.34 10.47
N PHE A 22 10.13 11.37 10.05
CA PHE A 22 9.23 10.19 10.06
C PHE A 22 9.78 9.09 9.15
N SER A 23 10.26 9.45 7.99
CA SER A 23 10.85 8.52 7.03
C SER A 23 12.11 7.84 7.58
N VAL A 24 13.02 8.63 8.18
CA VAL A 24 14.26 8.10 8.78
C VAL A 24 13.96 7.19 9.98
N PHE A 25 12.91 7.47 10.73
CA PHE A 25 12.52 6.66 11.89
C PHE A 25 11.91 5.32 11.51
N LEU A 26 11.09 5.27 10.45
CA LEU A 26 10.32 4.10 10.07
C LEU A 26 10.92 3.28 8.92
N ALA A 27 11.78 3.88 8.09
CA ALA A 27 12.40 3.20 6.96
C ALA A 27 13.90 3.01 7.19
N LYS A 28 14.42 1.87 6.75
CA LYS A 28 15.86 1.67 6.68
C LYS A 28 16.41 2.48 5.50
N PRO A 29 17.57 3.15 5.64
CA PRO A 29 18.18 3.89 4.52
C PRO A 29 18.43 3.03 3.29
N THR A 30 18.66 1.74 3.45
CA THR A 30 18.81 0.76 2.35
C THR A 30 17.53 0.62 1.56
N ASP A 31 16.39 0.47 2.24
CA ASP A 31 15.09 0.28 1.61
C ASP A 31 14.69 1.53 0.80
N VAL A 32 14.96 2.72 1.34
CA VAL A 32 14.72 3.99 0.64
C VAL A 32 15.55 4.10 -0.64
N LYS A 33 16.81 3.68 -0.59
CA LYS A 33 17.68 3.65 -1.78
C LYS A 33 17.15 2.70 -2.85
N GLU A 34 16.70 1.51 -2.46
CA GLU A 34 16.11 0.54 -3.37
C GLU A 34 14.83 1.11 -4.01
N TRP A 35 13.95 1.73 -3.23
CA TRP A 35 12.75 2.39 -3.78
C TRP A 35 13.08 3.49 -4.80
N ASN A 36 14.13 4.26 -4.55
CA ASN A 36 14.57 5.30 -5.50
C ASN A 36 15.12 4.68 -6.79
N VAL A 37 15.84 3.56 -6.72
CA VAL A 37 16.31 2.81 -7.90
C VAL A 37 15.10 2.27 -8.68
N ASP A 38 14.06 1.83 -8.00
CA ASP A 38 12.81 1.34 -8.60
C ASP A 38 11.92 2.47 -9.15
N GLY A 39 12.33 3.72 -8.95
CA GLY A 39 11.67 4.90 -9.56
C GLY A 39 10.76 5.70 -8.63
N LEU A 40 10.80 5.46 -7.31
CA LEU A 40 10.18 6.35 -6.34
C LEU A 40 11.04 7.63 -6.22
N PRO A 41 10.48 8.84 -6.34
CA PRO A 41 11.25 10.07 -6.15
C PRO A 41 11.91 10.15 -4.77
N ALA A 42 13.07 10.82 -4.71
CA ALA A 42 13.88 10.91 -3.50
C ALA A 42 13.47 12.10 -2.58
N ASP A 43 12.27 12.64 -2.76
CA ASP A 43 11.71 13.66 -1.88
C ASP A 43 11.08 13.03 -0.63
N ASP A 44 10.94 13.82 0.43
CA ASP A 44 10.41 13.36 1.71
C ASP A 44 8.97 12.84 1.59
N PHE A 45 8.14 13.49 0.79
CA PHE A 45 6.74 13.09 0.60
C PHE A 45 6.63 11.73 -0.08
N SER A 46 7.40 11.50 -1.14
CA SER A 46 7.45 10.20 -1.81
C SER A 46 8.01 9.11 -0.91
N THR A 47 9.03 9.42 -0.13
CA THR A 47 9.61 8.49 0.84
C THR A 47 8.62 8.13 1.95
N GLU A 48 7.87 9.09 2.50
CA GLU A 48 6.81 8.84 3.48
C GLU A 48 5.71 7.96 2.89
N ASN A 49 5.30 8.21 1.64
CA ASN A 49 4.35 7.35 0.93
C ASN A 49 4.88 5.93 0.79
N GLY A 50 6.16 5.76 0.45
CA GLY A 50 6.82 4.45 0.37
C GLY A 50 6.76 3.70 1.69
N VAL A 51 7.04 4.38 2.81
CA VAL A 51 6.94 3.81 4.17
C VAL A 51 5.52 3.32 4.47
N ILE A 52 4.51 4.13 4.14
CA ILE A 52 3.11 3.77 4.39
C ILE A 52 2.69 2.56 3.54
N VAL A 53 3.06 2.56 2.25
CA VAL A 53 2.69 1.48 1.31
C VAL A 53 3.32 0.16 1.69
N THR A 54 4.60 0.16 2.08
CA THR A 54 5.35 -1.08 2.36
C THR A 54 5.21 -1.56 3.81
N GLY A 55 5.10 -0.64 4.76
CA GLY A 55 5.07 -0.94 6.20
C GLY A 55 3.68 -0.89 6.85
N GLY A 56 2.67 -0.42 6.13
CA GLY A 56 1.31 -0.30 6.66
C GLY A 56 0.64 -1.65 6.97
N ARG A 57 -0.16 -1.69 8.03
CA ARG A 57 -0.95 -2.89 8.36
C ARG A 57 -2.10 -3.14 7.39
N ARG A 58 -2.69 -2.06 6.86
CA ARG A 58 -3.74 -2.10 5.85
C ARG A 58 -3.11 -2.06 4.47
N TRP A 59 -3.79 -2.65 3.48
CA TRP A 59 -3.41 -2.50 2.09
C TRP A 59 -3.50 -1.05 1.65
N ALA A 60 -2.59 -0.62 0.79
CA ALA A 60 -2.57 0.73 0.27
C ALA A 60 -3.44 0.85 -0.98
N LEU A 61 -4.33 1.86 -0.98
CA LEU A 61 -5.00 2.36 -2.17
C LEU A 61 -4.34 3.67 -2.57
N MET A 62 -3.62 3.65 -3.68
CA MET A 62 -2.79 4.75 -4.15
C MET A 62 -3.54 5.60 -5.17
N ILE A 63 -3.70 6.88 -4.88
CA ILE A 63 -4.21 7.88 -5.82
C ILE A 63 -3.05 8.27 -6.73
N ASP A 64 -3.05 7.79 -7.96
CA ASP A 64 -1.90 7.81 -8.85
C ASP A 64 -2.27 8.26 -10.28
N PRO A 65 -2.71 9.50 -10.48
CA PRO A 65 -3.12 10.00 -11.79
C PRO A 65 -2.00 9.99 -12.82
N GLN A 66 -0.76 10.04 -12.39
CA GLN A 66 0.43 10.11 -13.24
C GLN A 66 1.15 8.75 -13.40
N ALA A 67 0.58 7.68 -12.85
CA ALA A 67 1.13 6.33 -12.87
C ALA A 67 2.53 6.20 -12.25
N GLN A 68 2.86 7.04 -11.27
CA GLN A 68 4.14 7.04 -10.57
C GLN A 68 4.24 5.84 -9.62
N ALA A 69 3.25 5.65 -8.74
CA ALA A 69 3.18 4.51 -7.85
C ALA A 69 3.06 3.20 -8.63
N ASN A 70 2.26 3.18 -9.68
CA ASN A 70 2.09 2.02 -10.56
C ASN A 70 3.44 1.58 -11.16
N ARG A 71 4.24 2.53 -11.66
CA ARG A 71 5.57 2.27 -12.21
C ARG A 71 6.53 1.75 -11.15
N TRP A 72 6.54 2.39 -9.98
CA TRP A 72 7.37 2.02 -8.85
C TRP A 72 7.10 0.57 -8.39
N ILE A 73 5.84 0.20 -8.17
CA ILE A 73 5.46 -1.17 -7.78
C ILE A 73 5.84 -2.19 -8.86
N LYS A 74 5.67 -1.85 -10.13
CA LYS A 74 6.07 -2.72 -11.26
C LYS A 74 7.58 -2.96 -11.31
N ASN A 75 8.37 -1.95 -11.02
CA ASN A 75 9.82 -2.09 -10.99
C ASN A 75 10.28 -2.89 -9.77
N MET A 76 9.69 -2.62 -8.59
CA MET A 76 10.03 -3.29 -7.33
C MET A 76 9.84 -4.81 -7.40
N TYR A 77 8.77 -5.28 -8.00
CA TYR A 77 8.44 -6.72 -8.03
C TYR A 77 8.72 -7.38 -9.39
N GLY A 78 8.91 -6.60 -10.45
CA GLY A 78 9.27 -7.10 -11.77
C GLY A 78 8.33 -8.19 -12.28
N LYS A 79 8.89 -9.33 -12.65
CA LYS A 79 8.15 -10.46 -13.25
C LYS A 79 7.29 -11.25 -12.24
N GLU A 80 7.51 -11.08 -10.96
CA GLU A 80 6.73 -11.77 -9.92
C GLU A 80 5.37 -11.09 -9.70
N LEU A 81 5.25 -9.82 -10.08
CA LEU A 81 4.03 -9.05 -9.91
C LEU A 81 2.91 -9.55 -10.82
N ARG A 82 1.77 -9.87 -10.23
CA ARG A 82 0.53 -10.09 -10.98
C ARG A 82 -0.20 -8.76 -11.12
N ILE A 83 -0.56 -8.41 -12.36
CA ILE A 83 -1.19 -7.12 -12.66
C ILE A 83 -2.52 -7.39 -13.33
N CYS A 84 -3.57 -6.89 -12.74
CA CYS A 84 -4.93 -6.98 -13.29
C CYS A 84 -5.67 -5.65 -13.14
N ASP A 85 -6.73 -5.49 -13.91
CA ASP A 85 -7.75 -4.47 -13.72
C ASP A 85 -9.13 -5.12 -13.52
N LEU A 86 -10.09 -4.37 -13.01
CA LEU A 86 -11.46 -4.88 -12.74
C LEU A 86 -12.22 -5.29 -14.01
N LYS A 87 -11.75 -4.90 -15.19
CA LYS A 87 -12.36 -5.27 -16.48
C LYS A 87 -11.87 -6.62 -16.98
N SER A 88 -10.77 -7.12 -16.44
CA SER A 88 -10.26 -8.44 -16.76
C SER A 88 -11.20 -9.51 -16.23
N LYS A 89 -11.63 -10.43 -17.08
CA LYS A 89 -12.53 -11.53 -16.67
C LYS A 89 -11.90 -12.47 -15.64
N ASP A 90 -10.58 -12.55 -15.63
CA ASP A 90 -9.80 -13.49 -14.81
C ASP A 90 -9.20 -12.85 -13.55
N TYR A 91 -9.52 -11.58 -13.25
CA TYR A 91 -8.85 -10.87 -12.14
C TYR A 91 -9.03 -11.57 -10.80
N LEU A 92 -10.22 -12.14 -10.53
CA LEU A 92 -10.48 -12.88 -9.29
C LEU A 92 -9.66 -14.17 -9.23
N ARG A 93 -9.56 -14.89 -10.33
CA ARG A 93 -8.78 -16.14 -10.41
C ARG A 93 -7.28 -15.88 -10.22
N GLU A 94 -6.77 -14.82 -10.83
CA GLU A 94 -5.38 -14.41 -10.63
C GLU A 94 -5.13 -13.94 -9.18
N LEU A 95 -6.11 -13.28 -8.57
CA LEU A 95 -6.06 -12.90 -7.16
C LEU A 95 -6.07 -14.12 -6.23
N GLU A 96 -6.94 -15.10 -6.47
CA GLU A 96 -6.96 -16.39 -5.76
C GLU A 96 -5.59 -17.06 -5.78
N ASN A 97 -4.98 -17.15 -6.97
CA ASN A 97 -3.63 -17.72 -7.13
C ASN A 97 -2.59 -16.91 -6.36
N ALA A 98 -2.65 -15.58 -6.43
CA ALA A 98 -1.70 -14.72 -5.72
C ALA A 98 -1.78 -14.90 -4.20
N ILE A 99 -2.98 -15.04 -3.64
CA ILE A 99 -3.19 -15.29 -2.21
C ILE A 99 -2.59 -16.64 -1.80
N GLN A 100 -2.87 -17.70 -2.57
CA GLN A 100 -2.41 -19.05 -2.24
C GLN A 100 -0.90 -19.24 -2.36
N PHE A 101 -0.29 -18.59 -3.33
CA PHE A 101 1.15 -18.73 -3.63
C PHE A 101 2.02 -17.59 -3.09
N GLY A 102 1.44 -16.67 -2.32
CA GLY A 102 2.18 -15.56 -1.72
C GLY A 102 2.77 -14.59 -2.73
N MET A 103 2.08 -14.36 -3.85
CA MET A 103 2.59 -13.48 -4.91
C MET A 103 2.15 -12.02 -4.68
N PRO A 104 2.96 -11.03 -5.05
CA PRO A 104 2.52 -9.64 -5.09
C PRO A 104 1.50 -9.44 -6.21
N TYR A 105 0.41 -8.73 -5.89
CA TYR A 105 -0.70 -8.49 -6.80
C TYR A 105 -1.05 -7.00 -6.85
N LEU A 106 -1.11 -6.43 -8.04
CA LEU A 106 -1.48 -5.06 -8.30
C LEU A 106 -2.81 -5.01 -9.04
N LEU A 107 -3.83 -4.49 -8.37
CA LEU A 107 -5.12 -4.14 -8.96
C LEU A 107 -5.05 -2.68 -9.41
N GLN A 108 -4.95 -2.46 -10.71
CA GLN A 108 -4.77 -1.12 -11.26
C GLN A 108 -6.09 -0.52 -11.77
N ASP A 109 -6.09 0.82 -11.85
CA ASP A 109 -7.15 1.61 -12.48
C ASP A 109 -8.54 1.37 -11.88
N VAL A 110 -8.61 1.18 -10.55
CA VAL A 110 -9.91 1.07 -9.86
C VAL A 110 -10.63 2.41 -9.87
N LEU A 111 -11.96 2.34 -9.81
CA LEU A 111 -12.85 3.48 -9.67
C LEU A 111 -13.20 3.72 -8.19
N GLU A 112 -14.18 4.58 -7.92
CA GLU A 112 -14.63 4.87 -6.55
C GLU A 112 -15.37 3.69 -5.92
N GLU A 113 -16.08 2.91 -6.75
CA GLU A 113 -16.77 1.70 -6.33
C GLU A 113 -15.87 0.48 -6.61
N MET A 114 -15.73 -0.37 -5.61
CA MET A 114 -14.99 -1.62 -5.72
C MET A 114 -15.96 -2.80 -5.65
N ASP A 115 -15.59 -3.89 -6.32
CA ASP A 115 -16.37 -5.13 -6.28
C ASP A 115 -16.45 -5.65 -4.83
N PRO A 116 -17.67 -5.86 -4.28
CA PRO A 116 -17.84 -6.40 -2.93
C PRO A 116 -17.13 -7.75 -2.70
N SER A 117 -16.87 -8.51 -3.76
CA SER A 117 -16.11 -9.76 -3.65
C SER A 117 -14.68 -9.58 -3.16
N LEU A 118 -14.12 -8.36 -3.27
CA LEU A 118 -12.79 -8.02 -2.76
C LEU A 118 -12.76 -7.69 -1.26
N ASP A 119 -13.90 -7.52 -0.63
CA ASP A 119 -14.00 -7.13 0.79
C ASP A 119 -13.19 -8.01 1.75
N PRO A 120 -13.19 -9.35 1.63
CA PRO A 120 -12.37 -10.20 2.49
C PRO A 120 -10.87 -9.93 2.35
N VAL A 121 -10.41 -9.62 1.14
CA VAL A 121 -9.00 -9.31 0.87
C VAL A 121 -8.64 -7.94 1.43
N LEU A 122 -9.46 -6.92 1.15
CA LEU A 122 -9.24 -5.54 1.60
C LEU A 122 -9.20 -5.44 3.13
N SER A 123 -10.10 -6.16 3.80
CA SER A 123 -10.20 -6.20 5.26
C SER A 123 -9.26 -7.21 5.91
N LYS A 124 -8.45 -7.94 5.14
CA LYS A 124 -7.56 -9.02 5.62
C LYS A 124 -8.30 -10.02 6.51
N GLN A 125 -9.44 -10.53 6.06
CA GLN A 125 -10.25 -11.50 6.81
C GLN A 125 -9.61 -12.88 6.78
N ILE A 126 -8.57 -13.07 7.61
CA ILE A 126 -7.84 -14.32 7.74
C ILE A 126 -8.47 -15.13 8.86
N ILE A 127 -8.86 -16.36 8.56
CA ILE A 127 -9.53 -17.29 9.49
C ILE A 127 -8.53 -18.39 9.85
N LYS A 128 -8.33 -18.62 11.15
CA LYS A 128 -7.49 -19.71 11.64
C LYS A 128 -8.31 -20.98 11.82
N LEU A 129 -7.94 -22.02 11.10
CA LEU A 129 -8.49 -23.37 11.22
C LEU A 129 -7.40 -24.34 11.67
N GLY A 130 -7.23 -24.51 12.98
CA GLY A 130 -6.12 -25.29 13.54
C GLY A 130 -4.77 -24.67 13.19
N SER A 131 -3.96 -25.40 12.44
CA SER A 131 -2.64 -24.94 11.96
C SER A 131 -2.68 -24.20 10.61
N ARG A 132 -3.85 -24.16 9.96
CA ARG A 132 -4.04 -23.50 8.65
C ARG A 132 -4.63 -22.10 8.83
N GLU A 133 -4.19 -21.19 8.02
CA GLU A 133 -4.81 -19.87 7.86
C GLU A 133 -5.43 -19.82 6.47
N ILE A 134 -6.71 -19.47 6.43
CA ILE A 134 -7.49 -19.42 5.20
C ILE A 134 -8.15 -18.06 5.01
N MET A 135 -8.45 -17.75 3.77
CA MET A 135 -9.29 -16.61 3.38
C MET A 135 -10.45 -17.14 2.53
N ARG A 136 -11.66 -16.64 2.79
CA ARG A 136 -12.83 -16.94 1.97
C ARG A 136 -13.01 -15.87 0.92
N LEU A 137 -12.99 -16.28 -0.34
CA LEU A 137 -13.23 -15.39 -1.47
C LEU A 137 -14.39 -15.96 -2.30
N GLY A 138 -15.55 -15.31 -2.22
CA GLY A 138 -16.79 -15.89 -2.75
C GLY A 138 -17.13 -17.22 -2.06
N ASP A 139 -17.32 -18.26 -2.86
CA ASP A 139 -17.63 -19.61 -2.38
C ASP A 139 -16.39 -20.48 -2.10
N LYS A 140 -15.19 -19.93 -2.28
CA LYS A 140 -13.94 -20.66 -2.16
C LYS A 140 -13.22 -20.37 -0.86
N GLU A 141 -12.62 -21.41 -0.29
CA GLU A 141 -11.67 -21.31 0.81
C GLU A 141 -10.27 -21.47 0.25
N LEU A 142 -9.43 -20.45 0.46
CA LEU A 142 -8.06 -20.37 -0.05
C LEU A 142 -7.08 -20.44 1.12
N ASP A 143 -6.03 -21.24 0.99
CA ASP A 143 -4.91 -21.14 1.92
C ASP A 143 -4.26 -19.76 1.80
N TYR A 144 -4.02 -19.10 2.94
CA TYR A 144 -3.46 -17.76 2.95
C TYR A 144 -1.94 -17.82 3.18
N ASP A 145 -1.20 -17.32 2.22
CA ASP A 145 0.26 -17.15 2.34
C ASP A 145 0.60 -15.73 2.78
N HIS A 146 1.37 -15.59 3.87
CA HIS A 146 1.77 -14.30 4.44
C HIS A 146 2.72 -13.48 3.56
N ASN A 147 3.32 -14.09 2.54
CA ASN A 147 4.12 -13.36 1.55
C ASN A 147 3.26 -12.60 0.55
N PHE A 148 1.96 -12.90 0.49
CA PHE A 148 1.02 -12.17 -0.35
C PHE A 148 1.04 -10.68 -0.04
N LYS A 149 1.13 -9.88 -1.10
CA LYS A 149 1.07 -8.41 -1.05
C LYS A 149 0.01 -7.93 -2.01
N PHE A 150 -0.81 -7.00 -1.55
CA PHE A 150 -1.90 -6.45 -2.36
C PHE A 150 -1.77 -4.95 -2.47
N PHE A 151 -1.73 -4.47 -3.70
CA PHE A 151 -1.62 -3.06 -4.06
C PHE A 151 -2.81 -2.66 -4.92
N VAL A 152 -3.34 -1.49 -4.67
CA VAL A 152 -4.47 -0.93 -5.43
C VAL A 152 -4.10 0.46 -5.91
N THR A 153 -4.31 0.74 -7.20
CA THR A 153 -4.08 2.07 -7.77
C THR A 153 -5.31 2.61 -8.49
N THR A 154 -5.52 3.91 -8.40
CA THR A 154 -6.53 4.63 -9.18
C THR A 154 -5.92 5.78 -9.95
N LYS A 155 -6.41 6.03 -11.15
CA LYS A 155 -6.05 7.22 -11.95
C LYS A 155 -6.90 8.43 -11.63
N LEU A 156 -7.95 8.28 -10.82
CA LEU A 156 -8.78 9.39 -10.39
C LEU A 156 -7.92 10.35 -9.56
N ALA A 157 -7.93 11.64 -9.92
CA ALA A 157 -7.12 12.65 -9.23
C ALA A 157 -7.71 13.06 -7.87
N ASN A 158 -9.03 12.99 -7.74
CA ASN A 158 -9.73 13.36 -6.51
C ASN A 158 -10.93 12.42 -6.27
N PRO A 159 -10.67 11.14 -6.01
CA PRO A 159 -11.76 10.18 -5.77
C PRO A 159 -12.42 10.41 -4.42
N HIS A 160 -13.73 10.15 -4.36
CA HIS A 160 -14.53 10.19 -3.14
C HIS A 160 -14.87 8.77 -2.70
N TYR A 161 -14.03 8.19 -1.84
CA TYR A 161 -14.29 6.88 -1.26
C TYR A 161 -15.24 6.97 -0.07
N SER A 162 -16.10 5.97 0.07
CA SER A 162 -16.99 5.85 1.21
C SER A 162 -16.20 5.73 2.53
N PRO A 163 -16.76 6.17 3.67
CA PRO A 163 -16.15 5.95 4.99
C PRO A 163 -15.83 4.47 5.25
N GLU A 164 -16.68 3.56 4.78
CA GLU A 164 -16.47 2.12 4.89
C GLU A 164 -15.18 1.70 4.18
N MET A 165 -14.96 2.15 2.96
CA MET A 165 -13.75 1.85 2.19
C MET A 165 -12.50 2.42 2.88
N SER A 166 -12.59 3.63 3.39
CA SER A 166 -11.49 4.31 4.11
C SER A 166 -11.09 3.59 5.40
N THR A 167 -11.95 2.77 5.98
CA THR A 167 -11.60 1.93 7.13
C THR A 167 -10.89 0.64 6.76
N LYS A 168 -11.12 0.11 5.56
CA LYS A 168 -10.54 -1.15 5.07
C LYS A 168 -9.12 -0.98 4.52
N VAL A 169 -8.84 0.14 3.88
CA VAL A 169 -7.56 0.44 3.22
C VAL A 169 -6.91 1.72 3.76
N THR A 170 -5.64 1.90 3.48
CA THR A 170 -4.95 3.17 3.69
C THR A 170 -4.87 3.91 2.36
N ILE A 171 -5.54 5.07 2.27
CA ILE A 171 -5.50 5.90 1.07
C ILE A 171 -4.22 6.72 1.08
N VAL A 172 -3.39 6.57 0.04
CA VAL A 172 -2.10 7.24 -0.11
C VAL A 172 -2.10 8.06 -1.40
N ASN A 173 -1.81 9.34 -1.28
CA ASN A 173 -1.83 10.24 -2.43
C ASN A 173 -0.44 10.34 -3.07
N PHE A 174 -0.32 9.89 -4.31
CA PHE A 174 0.88 10.01 -5.15
C PHE A 174 0.76 11.14 -6.19
N ALA A 175 -0.31 11.92 -6.17
CA ALA A 175 -0.43 13.04 -7.07
C ALA A 175 0.65 14.09 -6.76
N VAL A 176 1.45 14.45 -7.77
CA VAL A 176 2.44 15.53 -7.66
C VAL A 176 1.71 16.85 -7.49
N LYS A 177 1.97 17.56 -6.40
CA LYS A 177 1.51 18.94 -6.25
C LYS A 177 2.35 19.84 -7.16
N GLU A 178 1.75 20.84 -7.78
CA GLU A 178 2.42 21.82 -8.65
C GLU A 178 3.59 22.57 -7.96
N GLN A 179 3.73 22.47 -6.65
CA GLN A 179 4.83 23.08 -5.88
C GLN A 179 6.19 22.38 -6.05
N GLY A 180 6.28 21.28 -6.78
CA GLY A 180 7.54 20.59 -7.09
C GLY A 180 8.11 20.86 -8.49
N LEU A 181 7.51 21.75 -9.25
CA LEU A 181 7.96 22.17 -10.57
C LEU A 181 8.59 23.59 -10.50
N VAL A 182 9.65 23.73 -9.72
CA VAL A 182 10.54 24.92 -9.78
C VAL A 182 11.96 24.45 -9.98
#